data_b3578735bdc4c3445451772eaded2c77
#
_entry.id   b3578735bdc4c3445451772eaded2c77
#
_cell.length_a   1.000
_cell.length_b   1.000
_cell.length_c   1.000
_cell.angle_alpha   90.00
_cell.angle_beta   90.00
_cell.angle_gamma   90.00
#
_symmetry.space_group_name_H-M   'P 1'
#
loop_
_entity.id
_entity.type
_entity.pdbx_description
1 polymer ?
#
loop_
_entity_poly.entity_id
_entity_poly.type
_entity_poly.pdbx_seq_one_letter_code
_entity_poly.pdbx_strand_id
1 'polypeptide(L)'
;MKKSLTVGCVIMASGLSRRFGANKLLADFCGQPMLCRAFAATATPGIAARIVVTRSEEVQALCRAQGIPVLLHSLPGRNDTVRLGLSALLEQLPELSGCMFLPGDQPLLRRETVEAMTERFCQERLYPAEWQKETEREIFRLGAVAENDPASLVGSPVLFGSSFFPELLALPENKGGNVLLKKYPAQVRTVYIADSAELLDADTPEVLQQLEALARQKS
;
A
#
# COMPACT_ATOMS: atom_id res chain seq x y z
N MET A 1 -13.08 -8.26 26.78
CA MET A 1 -12.81 -8.80 25.43
C MET A 1 -11.66 -8.00 24.83
N LYS A 2 -10.57 -8.64 24.38
CA LYS A 2 -9.51 -7.94 23.65
C LYS A 2 -10.11 -7.40 22.34
N LYS A 3 -10.03 -6.09 22.11
CA LYS A 3 -10.50 -5.48 20.86
C LYS A 3 -9.64 -6.04 19.71
N SER A 4 -10.26 -6.76 18.78
CA SER A 4 -9.56 -7.25 17.59
C SER A 4 -9.15 -6.03 16.76
N LEU A 5 -7.87 -5.91 16.45
CA LEU A 5 -7.37 -4.84 15.57
C LEU A 5 -7.70 -5.19 14.11
N THR A 6 -8.28 -4.23 13.40
CA THR A 6 -8.69 -4.39 12.00
C THR A 6 -7.87 -3.46 11.11
N VAL A 7 -7.25 -4.01 10.07
CA VAL A 7 -6.50 -3.24 9.07
C VAL A 7 -7.22 -3.30 7.74
N GLY A 8 -7.46 -2.13 7.14
CA GLY A 8 -7.94 -2.01 5.77
C GLY A 8 -6.79 -1.73 4.80
N CYS A 9 -7.02 -1.96 3.50
CA CYS A 9 -6.06 -1.66 2.47
C CYS A 9 -6.67 -0.87 1.31
N VAL A 10 -6.10 0.28 0.99
CA VAL A 10 -6.36 1.04 -0.22
C VAL A 10 -5.29 0.70 -1.25
N ILE A 11 -5.67 0.01 -2.33
CA ILE A 11 -4.81 -0.21 -3.48
C ILE A 11 -4.90 1.02 -4.39
N MET A 12 -3.80 1.75 -4.49
CA MET A 12 -3.73 3.02 -5.22
C MET A 12 -3.49 2.75 -6.71
N ALA A 13 -4.52 2.98 -7.53
CA ALA A 13 -4.53 2.69 -8.96
C ALA A 13 -4.93 3.91 -9.84
N SER A 14 -4.75 5.15 -9.30
CA SER A 14 -5.15 6.39 -9.98
C SER A 14 -4.01 7.07 -10.76
N GLY A 15 -2.85 6.42 -10.90
CA GLY A 15 -1.70 6.92 -11.66
C GLY A 15 -2.01 7.07 -13.15
N LEU A 16 -1.45 8.12 -13.79
CA LEU A 16 -1.71 8.40 -15.22
C LEU A 16 -0.80 7.63 -16.19
N SER A 17 0.14 6.84 -15.69
CA SER A 17 1.07 6.02 -16.49
C SER A 17 1.75 6.75 -17.66
N ARG A 18 2.01 8.08 -17.52
CA ARG A 18 2.47 8.96 -18.63
C ARG A 18 3.73 8.47 -19.34
N ARG A 19 4.67 7.88 -18.59
CA ARG A 19 5.94 7.35 -19.12
C ARG A 19 5.79 5.97 -19.76
N PHE A 20 4.68 5.30 -19.51
CA PHE A 20 4.43 3.93 -19.96
C PHE A 20 3.74 3.89 -21.35
N GLY A 21 3.12 4.98 -21.78
CA GLY A 21 2.41 5.09 -23.07
C GLY A 21 1.04 4.40 -23.11
N ALA A 22 0.71 3.59 -22.08
CA ALA A 22 -0.56 2.91 -21.89
C ALA A 22 -0.86 2.81 -20.38
N ASN A 23 -1.97 2.21 -19.98
CA ASN A 23 -2.23 1.96 -18.57
C ASN A 23 -1.34 0.82 -18.06
N LYS A 24 -0.25 1.17 -17.36
CA LYS A 24 0.74 0.21 -16.87
C LYS A 24 0.16 -0.88 -15.96
N LEU A 25 -0.93 -0.59 -15.24
CA LEU A 25 -1.56 -1.53 -14.33
C LEU A 25 -2.24 -2.71 -15.06
N LEU A 26 -2.54 -2.51 -16.35
CA LEU A 26 -3.13 -3.53 -17.23
C LEU A 26 -2.08 -4.23 -18.11
N ALA A 27 -0.83 -3.77 -18.08
CA ALA A 27 0.26 -4.43 -18.82
C ALA A 27 0.43 -5.86 -18.33
N ASP A 28 0.79 -6.75 -19.25
CA ASP A 28 1.07 -8.14 -18.91
C ASP A 28 2.27 -8.23 -17.98
N PHE A 29 2.14 -9.00 -16.91
CA PHE A 29 3.22 -9.39 -16.01
C PHE A 29 3.10 -10.86 -15.68
N CYS A 30 3.95 -11.67 -16.28
CA CYS A 30 3.93 -13.14 -16.14
C CYS A 30 2.56 -13.75 -16.46
N GLY A 31 1.92 -13.33 -17.55
CA GLY A 31 0.68 -13.90 -18.09
C GLY A 31 -0.62 -13.35 -17.49
N GLN A 32 -0.56 -12.27 -16.72
CA GLN A 32 -1.75 -11.60 -16.17
C GLN A 32 -1.52 -10.09 -16.02
N PRO A 33 -2.60 -9.26 -15.94
CA PRO A 33 -2.45 -7.83 -15.67
C PRO A 33 -1.63 -7.56 -14.40
N MET A 34 -0.66 -6.64 -14.46
CA MET A 34 0.23 -6.33 -13.34
C MET A 34 -0.50 -6.04 -12.03
N LEU A 35 -1.63 -5.34 -12.08
CA LEU A 35 -2.45 -5.03 -10.89
C LEU A 35 -2.91 -6.28 -10.13
N CYS A 36 -3.03 -7.44 -10.79
CA CYS A 36 -3.41 -8.70 -10.14
C CYS A 36 -2.37 -9.13 -9.09
N ARG A 37 -1.11 -8.66 -9.20
CA ARG A 37 -0.08 -8.90 -8.18
C ARG A 37 -0.42 -8.21 -6.87
N ALA A 38 -0.93 -6.96 -6.93
CA ALA A 38 -1.42 -6.25 -5.73
C ALA A 38 -2.65 -6.94 -5.12
N PHE A 39 -3.52 -7.54 -5.94
CA PHE A 39 -4.64 -8.34 -5.44
C PHE A 39 -4.15 -9.58 -4.69
N ALA A 40 -3.17 -10.28 -5.23
CA ALA A 40 -2.56 -11.44 -4.58
C ALA A 40 -1.85 -11.07 -3.28
N ALA A 41 -1.05 -10.00 -3.28
CA ALA A 41 -0.32 -9.53 -2.10
C ALA A 41 -1.25 -9.12 -0.95
N THR A 42 -2.44 -8.56 -1.26
CA THR A 42 -3.42 -8.14 -0.25
C THR A 42 -4.44 -9.22 0.15
N ALA A 43 -4.36 -10.42 -0.45
CA ALA A 43 -5.22 -11.56 -0.11
C ALA A 43 -4.72 -12.30 1.13
N THR A 44 -4.64 -11.62 2.28
CA THR A 44 -4.13 -12.15 3.55
C THR A 44 -5.13 -11.90 4.68
N PRO A 45 -5.22 -12.79 5.69
CA PRO A 45 -6.09 -12.58 6.86
C PRO A 45 -5.79 -11.29 7.64
N GLY A 46 -4.58 -10.74 7.51
CA GLY A 46 -4.19 -9.46 8.11
C GLY A 46 -4.94 -8.24 7.54
N ILE A 47 -5.56 -8.37 6.36
CA ILE A 47 -6.35 -7.32 5.70
C ILE A 47 -7.85 -7.66 5.80
N ALA A 48 -8.58 -6.95 6.66
CA ALA A 48 -10.00 -7.18 6.91
C ALA A 48 -10.90 -6.70 5.75
N ALA A 49 -10.52 -5.62 5.06
CA ALA A 49 -11.18 -5.12 3.86
C ALA A 49 -10.16 -4.45 2.96
N ARG A 50 -10.41 -4.50 1.64
CA ARG A 50 -9.59 -3.83 0.63
C ARG A 50 -10.44 -3.16 -0.42
N ILE A 51 -9.95 -2.06 -0.98
CA ILE A 51 -10.59 -1.33 -2.06
C ILE A 51 -9.54 -0.80 -3.04
N VAL A 52 -9.82 -0.92 -4.32
CA VAL A 52 -9.03 -0.26 -5.37
C VAL A 52 -9.61 1.12 -5.63
N VAL A 53 -8.76 2.13 -5.70
CA VAL A 53 -9.18 3.49 -6.09
C VAL A 53 -8.50 3.83 -7.41
N THR A 54 -9.30 4.09 -8.44
CA THR A 54 -8.80 4.28 -9.81
C THR A 54 -9.50 5.40 -10.55
N ARG A 55 -8.87 5.87 -11.64
CA ARG A 55 -9.45 6.80 -12.63
C ARG A 55 -9.69 6.13 -13.98
N SER A 56 -9.40 4.83 -14.11
CA SER A 56 -9.54 4.06 -15.34
C SER A 56 -10.75 3.14 -15.28
N GLU A 57 -11.63 3.27 -16.24
CA GLU A 57 -12.77 2.34 -16.44
C GLU A 57 -12.31 0.93 -16.74
N GLU A 58 -11.18 0.76 -17.44
CA GLU A 58 -10.60 -0.55 -17.75
C GLU A 58 -10.09 -1.23 -16.48
N VAL A 59 -9.43 -0.49 -15.57
CA VAL A 59 -9.04 -1.02 -14.26
C VAL A 59 -10.28 -1.35 -13.43
N GLN A 60 -11.34 -0.53 -13.48
CA GLN A 60 -12.59 -0.86 -12.81
C GLN A 60 -13.20 -2.15 -13.36
N ALA A 61 -13.21 -2.34 -14.68
CA ALA A 61 -13.71 -3.56 -15.30
C ALA A 61 -12.92 -4.79 -14.85
N LEU A 62 -11.58 -4.71 -14.82
CA LEU A 62 -10.72 -5.77 -14.29
C LEU A 62 -11.07 -6.11 -12.82
N CYS A 63 -11.18 -5.08 -11.97
CA CYS A 63 -11.51 -5.29 -10.55
C CYS A 63 -12.85 -6.00 -10.39
N ARG A 64 -13.89 -5.58 -11.13
CA ARG A 64 -15.22 -6.22 -11.11
C ARG A 64 -15.15 -7.67 -11.55
N ALA A 65 -14.42 -7.96 -12.62
CA ALA A 65 -14.24 -9.33 -13.12
C ALA A 65 -13.53 -10.23 -12.09
N GLN A 66 -12.68 -9.67 -11.25
CA GLN A 66 -11.96 -10.37 -10.17
C GLN A 66 -12.69 -10.33 -8.81
N GLY A 67 -13.89 -9.75 -8.73
CA GLY A 67 -14.64 -9.60 -7.47
C GLY A 67 -13.96 -8.69 -6.44
N ILE A 68 -13.12 -7.75 -6.89
CA ILE A 68 -12.41 -6.82 -6.02
C ILE A 68 -13.20 -5.51 -5.90
N PRO A 69 -13.51 -5.03 -4.68
CA PRO A 69 -14.14 -3.73 -4.47
C PRO A 69 -13.34 -2.60 -5.13
N VAL A 70 -14.02 -1.73 -5.85
CA VAL A 70 -13.37 -0.66 -6.62
C VAL A 70 -14.18 0.62 -6.62
N LEU A 71 -13.50 1.76 -6.47
CA LEU A 71 -14.04 3.10 -6.56
C LEU A 71 -13.43 3.79 -7.78
N LEU A 72 -14.27 4.16 -8.74
CA LEU A 72 -13.90 4.97 -9.89
C LEU A 72 -14.14 6.45 -9.58
N HIS A 73 -13.18 7.32 -9.92
CA HIS A 73 -13.31 8.76 -9.75
C HIS A 73 -12.61 9.53 -10.87
N SER A 74 -12.91 10.83 -11.01
CA SER A 74 -12.30 11.73 -11.99
C SER A 74 -11.41 12.81 -11.36
N LEU A 75 -11.28 12.84 -10.03
CA LEU A 75 -10.54 13.88 -9.31
C LEU A 75 -9.03 13.79 -9.59
N PRO A 76 -8.31 14.92 -9.73
CA PRO A 76 -6.94 14.93 -10.22
C PRO A 76 -5.88 14.63 -9.16
N GLY A 77 -6.18 14.85 -7.88
CA GLY A 77 -5.21 14.89 -6.80
C GLY A 77 -4.80 13.51 -6.26
N ARG A 78 -3.56 13.40 -5.78
CA ARG A 78 -3.10 12.21 -5.03
C ARG A 78 -3.84 12.07 -3.69
N ASN A 79 -4.13 13.21 -3.05
CA ASN A 79 -4.95 13.29 -1.84
C ASN A 79 -6.34 12.66 -2.05
N ASP A 80 -6.92 12.81 -3.24
CA ASP A 80 -8.25 12.27 -3.53
C ASP A 80 -8.28 10.75 -3.46
N THR A 81 -7.26 10.07 -4.01
CA THR A 81 -7.13 8.60 -3.92
C THR A 81 -7.06 8.14 -2.46
N VAL A 82 -6.27 8.82 -1.63
CA VAL A 82 -6.15 8.51 -0.19
C VAL A 82 -7.48 8.74 0.53
N ARG A 83 -8.06 9.93 0.35
CA ARG A 83 -9.31 10.34 1.01
C ARG A 83 -10.49 9.43 0.63
N LEU A 84 -10.70 9.21 -0.67
CA LEU A 84 -11.81 8.39 -1.17
C LEU A 84 -11.70 6.94 -0.70
N GLY A 85 -10.49 6.34 -0.79
CA GLY A 85 -10.27 4.97 -0.36
C GLY A 85 -10.46 4.80 1.15
N LEU A 86 -9.90 5.71 1.95
CA LEU A 86 -10.06 5.66 3.40
C LEU A 86 -11.51 5.88 3.82
N SER A 87 -12.23 6.86 3.23
CA SER A 87 -13.65 7.10 3.51
C SER A 87 -14.50 5.86 3.22
N ALA A 88 -14.31 5.24 2.05
CA ALA A 88 -15.06 4.04 1.69
C ALA A 88 -14.78 2.86 2.63
N LEU A 89 -13.54 2.70 3.12
CA LEU A 89 -13.23 1.68 4.11
C LEU A 89 -13.86 1.98 5.48
N LEU A 90 -13.90 3.24 5.90
CA LEU A 90 -14.52 3.65 7.17
C LEU A 90 -16.04 3.49 7.15
N GLU A 91 -16.70 3.64 6.00
CA GLU A 91 -18.11 3.34 5.82
C GLU A 91 -18.40 1.85 6.02
N GLN A 92 -17.52 0.96 5.56
CA GLN A 92 -17.65 -0.49 5.71
C GLN A 92 -17.24 -0.99 7.11
N LEU A 93 -16.18 -0.40 7.65
CA LEU A 93 -15.55 -0.78 8.93
C LEU A 93 -15.27 0.46 9.78
N PRO A 94 -16.29 1.01 10.49
CA PRO A 94 -16.12 2.23 11.31
C PRO A 94 -15.04 2.10 12.40
N GLU A 95 -14.82 0.89 12.89
CA GLU A 95 -13.82 0.57 13.93
C GLU A 95 -12.43 0.21 13.36
N LEU A 96 -12.12 0.67 12.15
CA LEU A 96 -10.83 0.41 11.51
C LEU A 96 -9.67 0.93 12.39
N SER A 97 -8.72 0.04 12.71
CA SER A 97 -7.59 0.34 13.59
C SER A 97 -6.39 0.91 12.84
N GLY A 98 -6.25 0.53 11.57
CA GLY A 98 -5.19 1.00 10.66
C GLY A 98 -5.60 0.88 9.20
N CYS A 99 -4.95 1.67 8.35
CA CYS A 99 -5.15 1.62 6.90
C CYS A 99 -3.80 1.58 6.18
N MET A 100 -3.63 0.56 5.35
CA MET A 100 -2.48 0.41 4.45
C MET A 100 -2.78 1.09 3.12
N PHE A 101 -1.82 1.85 2.60
CA PHE A 101 -1.85 2.41 1.25
C PHE A 101 -0.79 1.71 0.42
N LEU A 102 -1.23 0.92 -0.55
CA LEU A 102 -0.41 0.05 -1.37
C LEU A 102 -0.46 0.49 -2.83
N PRO A 103 0.68 0.85 -3.46
CA PRO A 103 0.73 1.13 -4.89
C PRO A 103 0.36 -0.10 -5.72
N GLY A 104 -0.42 0.09 -6.79
CA GLY A 104 -0.81 -1.00 -7.69
C GLY A 104 0.29 -1.45 -8.65
N ASP A 105 1.43 -0.78 -8.67
CA ASP A 105 2.53 -0.92 -9.63
C ASP A 105 3.82 -1.52 -9.03
N GLN A 106 3.71 -2.21 -7.88
CA GLN A 106 4.78 -2.98 -7.24
C GLN A 106 4.55 -4.49 -7.46
N PRO A 107 4.89 -5.04 -8.63
CA PRO A 107 4.48 -6.39 -9.00
C PRO A 107 5.22 -7.50 -8.25
N LEU A 108 6.35 -7.21 -7.61
CA LEU A 108 7.14 -8.16 -6.83
C LEU A 108 6.80 -8.17 -5.34
N LEU A 109 5.93 -7.26 -4.86
CA LEU A 109 5.49 -7.25 -3.47
C LEU A 109 4.77 -8.57 -3.12
N ARG A 110 5.24 -9.24 -2.07
CA ARG A 110 4.74 -10.54 -1.66
C ARG A 110 3.65 -10.41 -0.61
N ARG A 111 2.77 -11.43 -0.57
CA ARG A 111 1.72 -11.57 0.43
C ARG A 111 2.29 -11.65 1.85
N GLU A 112 3.36 -12.43 2.02
CA GLU A 112 4.04 -12.63 3.30
C GLU A 112 4.58 -11.31 3.86
N THR A 113 5.02 -10.41 2.98
CA THR A 113 5.49 -9.07 3.36
C THR A 113 4.35 -8.20 3.87
N VAL A 114 3.19 -8.23 3.19
CA VAL A 114 1.98 -7.53 3.65
C VAL A 114 1.50 -8.09 4.98
N GLU A 115 1.54 -9.41 5.15
CA GLU A 115 1.16 -10.10 6.37
C GLU A 115 2.09 -9.72 7.54
N ALA A 116 3.41 -9.81 7.36
CA ALA A 116 4.38 -9.40 8.35
C ALA A 116 4.20 -7.94 8.80
N MET A 117 3.84 -7.05 7.87
CA MET A 117 3.59 -5.64 8.18
C MET A 117 2.33 -5.45 9.03
N THR A 118 1.24 -6.16 8.71
CA THR A 118 0.00 -6.11 9.50
C THR A 118 0.16 -6.76 10.87
N GLU A 119 0.88 -7.87 10.95
CA GLU A 119 1.21 -8.54 12.21
C GLU A 119 2.04 -7.62 13.12
N ARG A 120 3.07 -6.97 12.57
CA ARG A 120 3.91 -6.04 13.32
C ARG A 120 3.10 -4.87 13.87
N PHE A 121 2.21 -4.29 13.08
CA PHE A 121 1.28 -3.25 13.51
C PHE A 121 0.40 -3.74 14.67
N CYS A 122 -0.18 -4.93 14.55
CA CYS A 122 -1.04 -5.49 15.59
C CYS A 122 -0.25 -5.79 16.88
N GLN A 123 0.96 -6.32 16.77
CA GLN A 123 1.80 -6.64 17.92
C GLN A 123 2.17 -5.38 18.70
N GLU A 124 2.63 -4.32 18.04
CA GLU A 124 3.03 -3.08 18.71
C GLU A 124 1.85 -2.39 19.40
N ARG A 125 0.64 -2.46 18.83
CA ARG A 125 -0.57 -1.89 19.45
C ARG A 125 -1.14 -2.72 20.59
N LEU A 126 -1.02 -4.05 20.55
CA LEU A 126 -1.51 -4.92 21.61
C LEU A 126 -0.54 -5.01 22.80
N TYR A 127 0.74 -4.85 22.53
CA TYR A 127 1.82 -5.00 23.51
C TYR A 127 2.83 -3.84 23.38
N PRO A 128 2.40 -2.58 23.64
CA PRO A 128 3.31 -1.45 23.56
C PRO A 128 4.41 -1.61 24.59
N ALA A 129 5.64 -1.38 24.18
CA ALA A 129 6.77 -1.30 25.12
C ALA A 129 6.53 -0.16 26.12
N GLU A 130 7.08 -0.25 27.36
CA GLU A 130 6.80 0.73 28.42
C GLU A 130 7.10 2.18 28.02
N TRP A 131 8.14 2.39 27.18
CA TRP A 131 8.51 3.69 26.63
C TRP A 131 7.63 4.18 25.48
N GLN A 132 6.75 3.30 24.90
CA GLN A 132 5.82 3.64 23.80
C GLN A 132 4.46 4.12 24.30
N LYS A 133 4.19 4.10 25.60
CA LYS A 133 2.88 4.47 26.19
C LYS A 133 2.44 5.91 25.89
N GLU A 134 3.34 6.77 25.43
CA GLU A 134 3.02 8.18 25.12
C GLU A 134 2.61 8.42 23.66
N THR A 135 2.74 7.44 22.74
CA THR A 135 2.43 7.63 21.32
C THR A 135 1.55 6.52 20.78
N GLU A 136 0.23 6.71 20.89
CA GLU A 136 -0.78 5.90 20.16
C GLU A 136 -0.72 6.11 18.63
N ARG A 137 0.27 6.86 18.13
CA ARG A 137 0.39 7.29 16.74
C ARG A 137 1.55 6.57 16.08
N GLU A 138 1.24 5.61 15.21
CA GLU A 138 2.24 4.79 14.54
C GLU A 138 2.03 4.76 13.03
N ILE A 139 3.14 4.90 12.30
CA ILE A 139 3.20 4.76 10.85
C ILE A 139 4.21 3.65 10.55
N PHE A 140 3.81 2.64 9.79
CA PHE A 140 4.70 1.57 9.33
C PHE A 140 4.98 1.74 7.84
N ARG A 141 6.24 1.57 7.47
CA ARG A 141 6.67 1.53 6.07
C ARG A 141 7.59 0.34 5.84
N LEU A 142 7.76 -0.06 4.60
CA LEU A 142 8.76 -1.05 4.24
C LEU A 142 10.14 -0.40 4.08
N GLY A 143 11.17 -1.21 4.35
CA GLY A 143 12.55 -0.90 4.04
C GLY A 143 13.33 -2.15 3.70
N ALA A 144 14.42 -2.01 2.97
CA ALA A 144 15.36 -3.07 2.70
C ALA A 144 16.78 -2.58 2.97
N VAL A 145 17.63 -3.46 3.50
CA VAL A 145 19.06 -3.17 3.64
C VAL A 145 19.71 -3.43 2.29
N ALA A 146 20.30 -2.41 1.68
CA ALA A 146 21.08 -2.62 0.47
C ALA A 146 22.43 -3.25 0.81
N GLU A 147 22.81 -4.33 0.12
CA GLU A 147 24.03 -5.09 0.40
C GLU A 147 25.33 -4.23 0.36
N ASN A 148 25.33 -3.12 -0.38
CA ASN A 148 26.51 -2.26 -0.58
C ASN A 148 26.27 -0.79 -0.19
N ASP A 149 25.16 -0.46 0.45
CA ASP A 149 24.83 0.91 0.89
C ASP A 149 24.26 0.87 2.30
N PRO A 150 24.91 1.53 3.29
CA PRO A 150 24.34 1.67 4.63
C PRO A 150 23.05 2.47 4.67
N ALA A 151 22.69 3.18 3.58
CA ALA A 151 21.40 3.83 3.43
C ALA A 151 20.33 2.78 3.11
N SER A 152 19.48 2.49 4.09
CA SER A 152 18.32 1.62 3.88
C SER A 152 17.41 2.20 2.80
N LEU A 153 17.11 1.39 1.76
CA LEU A 153 16.03 1.71 0.84
C LEU A 153 14.71 1.69 1.63
N VAL A 154 13.87 2.69 1.43
CA VAL A 154 12.56 2.77 2.09
C VAL A 154 11.47 3.07 1.07
N GLY A 155 10.33 2.42 1.22
CA GLY A 155 9.27 2.52 0.23
C GLY A 155 7.87 2.20 0.76
N SER A 156 6.99 1.94 -0.17
CA SER A 156 5.62 1.48 0.04
C SER A 156 5.57 -0.04 0.11
N PRO A 157 4.46 -0.59 0.65
CA PRO A 157 3.29 0.10 1.21
C PRO A 157 3.57 0.84 2.52
N VAL A 158 2.65 1.77 2.85
CA VAL A 158 2.66 2.48 4.13
C VAL A 158 1.36 2.22 4.87
N LEU A 159 1.44 1.81 6.13
CA LEU A 159 0.31 1.58 7.01
C LEU A 159 0.25 2.67 8.08
N PHE A 160 -0.88 3.35 8.19
CA PHE A 160 -1.14 4.37 9.19
C PHE A 160 -2.11 3.86 10.24
N GLY A 161 -1.83 4.08 11.51
CA GLY A 161 -2.78 3.86 12.59
C GLY A 161 -3.95 4.84 12.53
N SER A 162 -5.10 4.47 13.11
CA SER A 162 -6.34 5.24 13.06
C SER A 162 -6.23 6.68 13.59
N SER A 163 -5.28 6.97 14.47
CA SER A 163 -5.00 8.33 14.96
C SER A 163 -4.53 9.30 13.87
N PHE A 164 -4.10 8.80 12.70
CA PHE A 164 -3.72 9.60 11.53
C PHE A 164 -4.87 9.82 10.53
N PHE A 165 -6.01 9.15 10.69
CA PHE A 165 -7.12 9.24 9.74
C PHE A 165 -7.63 10.66 9.53
N PRO A 166 -7.80 11.49 10.56
CA PRO A 166 -8.22 12.88 10.34
C PRO A 166 -7.25 13.66 9.44
N GLU A 167 -5.94 13.46 9.60
CA GLU A 167 -4.93 14.15 8.79
C GLU A 167 -4.85 13.58 7.36
N LEU A 168 -5.05 12.26 7.18
CA LEU A 168 -5.13 11.63 5.86
C LEU A 168 -6.36 12.10 5.08
N LEU A 169 -7.49 12.29 5.75
CA LEU A 169 -8.71 12.82 5.15
C LEU A 169 -8.61 14.33 4.80
N ALA A 170 -7.75 15.06 5.52
CA ALA A 170 -7.49 16.50 5.35
C ALA A 170 -6.19 16.80 4.57
N LEU A 171 -5.64 15.83 3.83
CA LEU A 171 -4.41 16.05 3.05
C LEU A 171 -4.55 17.23 2.09
N PRO A 172 -3.55 18.11 2.01
CA PRO A 172 -3.52 19.19 1.04
C PRO A 172 -3.61 18.68 -0.41
N GLU A 173 -4.10 19.51 -1.29
CA GLU A 173 -4.21 19.19 -2.72
C GLU A 173 -2.88 18.70 -3.30
N ASN A 174 -2.94 17.67 -4.12
CA ASN A 174 -1.78 17.00 -4.76
C ASN A 174 -0.74 16.38 -3.80
N LYS A 175 -1.03 16.29 -2.49
CA LYS A 175 -0.16 15.61 -1.53
C LYS A 175 -0.67 14.19 -1.27
N GLY A 176 0.25 13.27 -1.03
CA GLY A 176 -0.05 11.91 -0.55
C GLY A 176 0.36 11.75 0.91
N GLY A 177 0.16 10.57 1.49
CA GLY A 177 0.51 10.25 2.88
C GLY A 177 1.97 10.51 3.27
N ASN A 178 2.89 10.56 2.31
CA ASN A 178 4.32 10.84 2.55
C ASN A 178 4.58 12.17 3.29
N VAL A 179 3.66 13.13 3.25
CA VAL A 179 3.81 14.38 4.04
C VAL A 179 3.75 14.10 5.53
N LEU A 180 2.99 13.08 5.96
CA LEU A 180 2.88 12.70 7.37
C LEU A 180 4.14 11.96 7.85
N LEU A 181 4.79 11.17 7.01
CA LEU A 181 6.07 10.54 7.35
C LEU A 181 7.14 11.61 7.64
N LYS A 182 7.15 12.69 6.85
CA LYS A 182 8.06 13.82 7.04
C LYS A 182 7.70 14.67 8.27
N LYS A 183 6.42 14.83 8.54
CA LYS A 183 5.91 15.60 9.69
C LYS A 183 6.12 14.88 11.01
N TYR A 184 6.06 13.56 11.01
CA TYR A 184 6.09 12.71 12.20
C TYR A 184 7.19 11.63 12.13
N PRO A 185 8.46 11.99 11.93
CA PRO A 185 9.54 11.01 11.74
C PRO A 185 9.75 10.08 12.95
N ALA A 186 9.48 10.57 14.15
CA ALA A 186 9.59 9.79 15.39
C ALA A 186 8.54 8.69 15.53
N GLN A 187 7.40 8.80 14.81
CA GLN A 187 6.32 7.83 14.79
C GLN A 187 6.47 6.79 13.67
N VAL A 188 7.46 6.96 12.79
CA VAL A 188 7.69 6.03 11.68
C VAL A 188 8.49 4.81 12.15
N ARG A 189 7.93 3.64 11.91
CA ARG A 189 8.57 2.33 12.09
C ARG A 189 8.86 1.72 10.73
N THR A 190 10.06 1.23 10.52
CA THR A 190 10.44 0.53 9.29
C THR A 190 10.41 -0.97 9.52
N VAL A 191 9.63 -1.68 8.72
CA VAL A 191 9.63 -3.14 8.64
C VAL A 191 10.62 -3.52 7.56
N TYR A 192 11.72 -4.13 7.94
CA TYR A 192 12.78 -4.51 7.01
C TYR A 192 12.48 -5.84 6.35
N ILE A 193 12.67 -5.89 5.03
CA ILE A 193 12.53 -7.07 4.18
C ILE A 193 13.89 -7.43 3.59
N ALA A 194 14.07 -8.72 3.29
CA ALA A 194 15.32 -9.23 2.72
C ALA A 194 15.48 -8.89 1.22
N ASP A 195 14.36 -8.85 0.48
CA ASP A 195 14.37 -8.67 -0.96
C ASP A 195 13.96 -7.23 -1.34
N SER A 196 14.95 -6.39 -1.64
CA SER A 196 14.72 -5.00 -2.04
C SER A 196 13.90 -4.85 -3.33
N ALA A 197 13.84 -5.89 -4.16
CA ALA A 197 13.05 -5.87 -5.40
C ALA A 197 11.54 -5.71 -5.13
N GLU A 198 11.05 -6.08 -3.94
CA GLU A 198 9.65 -5.87 -3.54
C GLU A 198 9.26 -4.37 -3.45
N LEU A 199 10.24 -3.46 -3.33
CA LEU A 199 10.02 -2.02 -3.24
C LEU A 199 10.02 -1.32 -4.62
N LEU A 200 10.27 -2.05 -5.70
CA LEU A 200 10.43 -1.46 -7.03
C LEU A 200 9.09 -1.24 -7.73
N ASP A 201 8.89 -0.02 -8.22
CA ASP A 201 7.74 0.36 -9.04
C ASP A 201 8.02 0.10 -10.52
N ALA A 202 7.06 -0.47 -11.26
CA ALA A 202 7.14 -0.63 -12.71
C ALA A 202 6.76 0.68 -13.43
N ASP A 203 7.69 1.63 -13.53
CA ASP A 203 7.43 2.96 -14.04
C ASP A 203 7.53 3.06 -15.57
N THR A 204 8.28 2.17 -16.22
CA THR A 204 8.43 2.09 -17.69
C THR A 204 8.33 0.65 -18.17
N PRO A 205 8.08 0.42 -19.49
CA PRO A 205 8.06 -0.92 -20.06
C PRO A 205 9.36 -1.70 -19.85
N GLU A 206 10.51 -1.02 -19.91
CA GLU A 206 11.83 -1.64 -19.72
C GLU A 206 12.00 -2.12 -18.28
N VAL A 207 11.58 -1.32 -17.29
CA VAL A 207 11.60 -1.70 -15.88
C VAL A 207 10.65 -2.88 -15.65
N LEU A 208 9.45 -2.88 -16.26
CA LEU A 208 8.52 -4.01 -16.16
C LEU A 208 9.16 -5.31 -16.64
N GLN A 209 9.84 -5.31 -17.80
CA GLN A 209 10.53 -6.48 -18.33
C GLN A 209 11.64 -6.98 -17.39
N GLN A 210 12.39 -6.07 -16.76
CA GLN A 210 13.41 -6.41 -15.76
C GLN A 210 12.78 -7.08 -14.54
N LEU A 211 11.67 -6.54 -14.03
CA LEU A 211 10.93 -7.12 -12.90
C LEU A 211 10.33 -8.48 -13.24
N GLU A 212 9.85 -8.68 -14.49
CA GLU A 212 9.41 -10.00 -14.94
C GLU A 212 10.56 -11.03 -14.95
N ALA A 213 11.72 -10.65 -15.43
CA ALA A 213 12.89 -11.53 -15.42
C ALA A 213 13.26 -11.95 -13.98
N LEU A 214 13.22 -10.99 -13.03
CA LEU A 214 13.43 -11.28 -11.60
C LEU A 214 12.37 -12.22 -11.04
N ALA A 215 11.09 -12.01 -11.40
CA ALA A 215 9.99 -12.88 -10.94
C ALA A 215 10.20 -14.34 -11.39
N ARG A 216 10.59 -14.54 -12.66
CA ARG A 216 10.82 -15.89 -13.24
C ARG A 216 12.01 -16.61 -12.62
N GLN A 217 13.02 -15.89 -12.12
CA GLN A 217 14.18 -16.50 -11.43
C GLN A 217 13.85 -16.98 -10.02
N LYS A 218 12.77 -16.45 -9.43
CA LYS A 218 12.35 -16.74 -8.05
C LYS A 218 11.17 -17.73 -7.95
N SER A 219 10.61 -18.13 -9.09
CA SER A 219 9.53 -19.13 -9.20
C SER A 219 10.08 -20.52 -9.32
#